data_a9f72884af75f6a9a6ef1ffe7d19b69f
#
_entry.id   a9f72884af75f6a9a6ef1ffe7d19b69f
#
_cell.length_a   1.000
_cell.length_b   1.000
_cell.length_c   1.000
_cell.angle_alpha   90.00
_cell.angle_beta   90.00
_cell.angle_gamma   90.00
#
_symmetry.space_group_name_H-M   'P 1'
#
loop_
_entity.id
_entity.type
_entity.pdbx_description
1 polymer ?
#
loop_
_entity_poly.entity_id
_entity_poly.type
_entity_poly.pdbx_seq_one_letter_code
_entity_poly.pdbx_strand_id
1 'polypeptide(L)'
;MATWFQGPADDFIRVSREGFERGVRILHFLGGSSVDVAGKRALSQTKMTITQRADVEGVECDVVCTGRFVDFLERRDRWGIVLRQPIYESDRIIPVDPASPPQLDRGLLESFPEGYRHLAYLQTRNGFTVKPDMPGLKGPEVEALYASGRKWLLGENLDR
;
A
#
# COMPACT_ATOMS: atom_id res chain seq x y z
N MET A 1 3.67 3.79 -5.33
CA MET A 1 3.46 4.61 -4.12
C MET A 1 3.13 3.69 -2.96
N ALA A 2 3.42 4.09 -1.73
CA ALA A 2 3.02 3.40 -0.50
C ALA A 2 2.50 4.46 0.47
N THR A 3 1.92 4.07 1.61
CA THR A 3 1.39 5.03 2.60
C THR A 3 2.44 6.03 3.08
N TRP A 4 3.68 5.59 3.24
CA TRP A 4 4.82 6.36 3.76
C TRP A 4 5.83 6.80 2.68
N PHE A 5 5.62 6.40 1.42
CA PHE A 5 6.56 6.70 0.33
C PHE A 5 5.83 6.98 -0.99
N GLN A 6 6.11 8.13 -1.57
CA GLN A 6 5.71 8.51 -2.93
C GLN A 6 6.96 8.99 -3.66
N GLY A 7 7.36 8.29 -4.72
CA GLY A 7 8.57 8.63 -5.47
C GLY A 7 9.00 7.57 -6.46
N PRO A 8 10.20 7.72 -7.03
CA PRO A 8 10.78 6.77 -7.96
C PRO A 8 10.99 5.38 -7.36
N ALA A 9 10.88 4.34 -8.20
CA ALA A 9 11.03 2.95 -7.77
C ALA A 9 12.41 2.65 -7.18
N ASP A 10 13.46 3.24 -7.75
CA ASP A 10 14.84 3.03 -7.29
C ASP A 10 15.05 3.56 -5.86
N ASP A 11 14.47 4.72 -5.54
CA ASP A 11 14.49 5.25 -4.18
C ASP A 11 13.71 4.38 -3.20
N PHE A 12 12.55 3.87 -3.63
CA PHE A 12 11.78 2.93 -2.83
C PHE A 12 12.56 1.65 -2.53
N ILE A 13 13.25 1.09 -3.54
CA ILE A 13 14.09 -0.11 -3.39
C ILE A 13 15.23 0.16 -2.41
N ARG A 14 15.91 1.30 -2.52
CA ARG A 14 17.00 1.69 -1.63
C ARG A 14 16.53 1.78 -0.18
N VAL A 15 15.46 2.54 0.08
CA VAL A 15 14.94 2.72 1.44
C VAL A 15 14.40 1.41 2.02
N SER A 16 13.78 0.57 1.19
CA SER A 16 13.31 -0.76 1.62
C SER A 16 14.45 -1.67 2.02
N ARG A 17 15.55 -1.68 1.25
CA ARG A 17 16.77 -2.44 1.59
C ARG A 17 17.33 -2.01 2.94
N GLU A 18 17.49 -0.71 3.17
CA GLU A 18 17.93 -0.17 4.46
C GLU A 18 17.01 -0.59 5.62
N GLY A 19 15.71 -0.68 5.38
CA GLY A 19 14.74 -1.20 6.35
C GLY A 19 15.00 -2.66 6.71
N PHE A 20 15.19 -3.52 5.71
CA PHE A 20 15.49 -4.94 5.93
C PHE A 20 16.83 -5.14 6.66
N GLU A 21 17.86 -4.37 6.33
CA GLU A 21 19.15 -4.40 7.01
C GLU A 21 19.02 -4.02 8.50
N ARG A 22 18.07 -3.16 8.86
CA ARG A 22 17.72 -2.82 10.24
C ARG A 22 16.78 -3.83 10.91
N GLY A 23 16.42 -4.92 10.25
CA GLY A 23 15.61 -6.00 10.81
C GLY A 23 14.09 -5.81 10.66
N VAL A 24 13.62 -4.91 9.79
CA VAL A 24 12.19 -4.79 9.49
C VAL A 24 11.70 -6.07 8.83
N ARG A 25 10.62 -6.66 9.37
CA ARG A 25 10.03 -7.92 8.89
C ARG A 25 8.69 -7.64 8.23
N ILE A 26 8.68 -7.55 6.90
CA ILE A 26 7.49 -7.34 6.09
C ILE A 26 7.36 -8.47 5.07
N LEU A 27 6.17 -9.04 4.97
CA LEU A 27 5.80 -10.04 3.99
C LEU A 27 4.68 -9.49 3.10
N HIS A 28 4.76 -9.77 1.80
CA HIS A 28 3.70 -9.48 0.84
C HIS A 28 3.23 -10.78 0.23
N PHE A 29 1.94 -11.07 0.41
CA PHE A 29 1.26 -12.12 -0.34
C PHE A 29 0.53 -11.50 -1.51
N LEU A 30 0.78 -12.02 -2.72
CA LEU A 30 0.10 -11.60 -3.94
C LEU A 30 -0.87 -12.70 -4.37
N GLY A 31 -2.13 -12.32 -4.51
CA GLY A 31 -3.20 -13.20 -4.96
C GLY A 31 -3.47 -13.05 -6.46
N GLY A 32 -4.72 -13.36 -6.85
CA GLY A 32 -5.15 -13.25 -8.24
C GLY A 32 -5.08 -11.84 -8.80
N SER A 33 -4.84 -11.75 -10.12
CA SER A 33 -4.77 -10.50 -10.87
C SER A 33 -5.79 -10.47 -12.00
N SER A 34 -6.33 -9.27 -12.29
CA SER A 34 -7.00 -8.95 -13.54
C SER A 34 -6.15 -7.99 -14.36
N VAL A 35 -6.21 -8.08 -15.68
CA VAL A 35 -5.42 -7.23 -16.58
C VAL A 35 -6.27 -6.81 -17.77
N ASP A 36 -6.36 -5.50 -18.01
CA ASP A 36 -6.95 -4.90 -19.21
C ASP A 36 -5.82 -4.39 -20.10
N VAL A 37 -5.83 -4.75 -21.38
CA VAL A 37 -4.77 -4.39 -22.34
C VAL A 37 -5.37 -3.58 -23.49
N ALA A 38 -4.76 -2.44 -23.79
CA ALA A 38 -5.10 -1.59 -24.94
C ALA A 38 -3.80 -1.19 -25.68
N GLY A 39 -3.50 -1.89 -26.76
CA GLY A 39 -2.31 -1.65 -27.58
C GLY A 39 -0.99 -1.82 -26.80
N LYS A 40 -0.33 -0.70 -26.53
CA LYS A 40 0.93 -0.66 -25.77
C LYS A 40 0.74 -0.32 -24.29
N ARG A 41 -0.50 -0.20 -23.82
CA ARG A 41 -0.82 0.12 -22.43
C ARG A 41 -1.64 -0.98 -21.79
N ALA A 42 -1.47 -1.15 -20.50
CA ALA A 42 -2.28 -2.05 -19.72
C ALA A 42 -2.53 -1.48 -18.32
N LEU A 43 -3.60 -1.96 -17.70
CA LEU A 43 -3.93 -1.72 -16.30
C LEU A 43 -4.10 -3.07 -15.64
N SER A 44 -3.38 -3.33 -14.55
CA SER A 44 -3.59 -4.55 -13.77
C SER A 44 -4.04 -4.23 -12.35
N GLN A 45 -4.84 -5.11 -11.79
CA GLN A 45 -5.22 -5.08 -10.39
C GLN A 45 -4.85 -6.42 -9.76
N THR A 46 -3.96 -6.41 -8.78
CA THR A 46 -3.49 -7.61 -8.09
C THR A 46 -3.87 -7.56 -6.63
N LYS A 47 -4.62 -8.55 -6.14
CA LYS A 47 -4.91 -8.67 -4.71
C LYS A 47 -3.61 -8.81 -3.93
N MET A 48 -3.53 -8.14 -2.78
CA MET A 48 -2.36 -8.21 -1.92
C MET A 48 -2.73 -8.26 -0.44
N THR A 49 -1.88 -8.89 0.34
CA THR A 49 -1.84 -8.77 1.79
C THR A 49 -0.43 -8.39 2.22
N ILE A 50 -0.33 -7.35 3.03
CA ILE A 50 0.90 -6.94 3.69
C ILE A 50 0.81 -7.43 5.12
N THR A 51 1.84 -8.13 5.60
CA THR A 51 1.97 -8.49 7.01
C THR A 51 3.30 -7.96 7.53
N GLN A 52 3.25 -7.07 8.50
CA GLN A 52 4.43 -6.54 9.15
C GLN A 52 4.46 -6.99 10.61
N ARG A 53 5.46 -7.81 10.98
CA ARG A 53 5.75 -8.17 12.37
C ARG A 53 6.55 -7.04 13.01
N ALA A 54 6.05 -6.50 14.13
CA ALA A 54 6.68 -5.40 14.84
C ALA A 54 6.24 -5.33 16.30
N ASP A 55 7.02 -4.60 17.12
CA ASP A 55 6.55 -4.14 18.41
C ASP A 55 5.50 -3.03 18.22
N VAL A 56 4.37 -3.17 18.90
CA VAL A 56 3.30 -2.17 18.95
C VAL A 56 2.97 -1.90 20.42
N GLU A 57 3.39 -0.74 20.92
CA GLU A 57 3.23 -0.33 22.32
C GLU A 57 3.76 -1.40 23.32
N GLY A 58 4.93 -1.96 23.03
CA GLY A 58 5.55 -2.98 23.86
C GLY A 58 5.04 -4.40 23.68
N VAL A 59 4.20 -4.65 22.69
CA VAL A 59 3.64 -5.98 22.39
C VAL A 59 4.03 -6.42 20.97
N GLU A 60 4.57 -7.62 20.80
CA GLU A 60 4.85 -8.16 19.48
C GLU A 60 3.55 -8.48 18.75
N CYS A 61 3.34 -7.83 17.59
CA CYS A 61 2.12 -7.94 16.80
C CYS A 61 2.41 -8.19 15.32
N ASP A 62 1.43 -8.77 14.62
CA ASP A 62 1.31 -8.71 13.18
C ASP A 62 0.34 -7.59 12.80
N VAL A 63 0.83 -6.59 12.09
CA VAL A 63 -0.03 -5.59 11.43
C VAL A 63 -0.32 -6.10 10.04
N VAL A 64 -1.58 -6.46 9.81
CA VAL A 64 -2.05 -7.08 8.56
C VAL A 64 -2.93 -6.10 7.82
N CYS A 65 -2.56 -5.78 6.58
CA CYS A 65 -3.33 -4.90 5.70
C CYS A 65 -3.63 -5.62 4.39
N THR A 66 -4.89 -5.63 3.98
CA THR A 66 -5.33 -6.21 2.71
C THR A 66 -5.74 -5.14 1.72
N GLY A 67 -5.56 -5.42 0.44
CA GLY A 67 -5.89 -4.48 -0.60
C GLY A 67 -5.57 -4.98 -2.00
N ARG A 68 -5.28 -4.03 -2.87
CA ARG A 68 -4.90 -4.29 -4.27
C ARG A 68 -3.78 -3.36 -4.69
N PHE A 69 -2.85 -3.88 -5.48
CA PHE A 69 -2.02 -3.03 -6.31
C PHE A 69 -2.75 -2.74 -7.61
N VAL A 70 -2.81 -1.48 -7.99
CA VAL A 70 -3.23 -1.03 -9.31
C VAL A 70 -1.98 -0.56 -10.04
N ASP A 71 -1.60 -1.30 -11.09
CA ASP A 71 -0.42 -1.02 -11.89
C ASP A 71 -0.80 -0.50 -13.26
N PHE A 72 -0.24 0.64 -13.62
CA PHE A 72 -0.24 1.19 -14.96
C PHE A 72 0.99 0.70 -15.68
N LEU A 73 0.79 -0.03 -16.78
CA LEU A 73 1.88 -0.64 -17.53
C LEU A 73 1.99 -0.07 -18.93
N GLU A 74 3.21 0.04 -19.42
CA GLU A 74 3.52 0.44 -20.78
C GLU A 74 4.46 -0.57 -21.43
N ARG A 75 4.21 -0.90 -22.70
CA ARG A 75 5.10 -1.72 -23.52
C ARG A 75 5.97 -0.83 -24.40
N ARG A 76 7.25 -0.79 -24.09
CA ARG A 76 8.33 -0.23 -24.92
C ARG A 76 9.05 -1.40 -25.62
N ASP A 77 10.26 -1.73 -25.23
CA ASP A 77 10.93 -2.97 -25.64
C ASP A 77 10.34 -4.18 -24.90
N ARG A 78 9.89 -3.96 -23.68
CA ARG A 78 9.20 -4.93 -22.80
C ARG A 78 8.08 -4.23 -22.03
N TRP A 79 7.20 -5.00 -21.42
CA TRP A 79 6.24 -4.47 -20.46
C TRP A 79 6.95 -3.99 -19.19
N GLY A 80 6.60 -2.80 -18.74
CA GLY A 80 7.09 -2.22 -17.50
C GLY A 80 6.00 -1.48 -16.76
N ILE A 81 6.05 -1.51 -15.44
CA ILE A 81 5.17 -0.70 -14.59
C ILE A 81 5.68 0.73 -14.61
N VAL A 82 4.82 1.67 -15.00
CA VAL A 82 5.11 3.12 -15.00
C VAL A 82 4.59 3.80 -13.74
N LEU A 83 3.52 3.25 -13.15
CA LEU A 83 2.97 3.71 -11.88
C LEU A 83 2.35 2.53 -11.14
N ARG A 84 2.62 2.39 -9.85
CA ARG A 84 1.89 1.51 -8.92
C ARG A 84 1.18 2.35 -7.87
N GLN A 85 -0.13 2.16 -7.72
CA GLN A 85 -0.94 2.78 -6.69
C GLN A 85 -1.68 1.70 -5.91
N PRO A 86 -1.41 1.54 -4.61
CA PRO A 86 -2.21 0.66 -3.76
C PRO A 86 -3.61 1.24 -3.49
N ILE A 87 -4.58 0.34 -3.40
CA ILE A 87 -5.88 0.54 -2.76
C ILE A 87 -5.85 -0.24 -1.47
N TYR A 88 -6.11 0.42 -0.35
CA TYR A 88 -6.13 -0.20 0.98
C TYR A 88 -7.57 -0.50 1.38
N GLU A 89 -7.90 -1.77 1.60
CA GLU A 89 -9.29 -2.22 1.81
C GLU A 89 -9.64 -2.37 3.29
N SER A 90 -8.77 -3.00 4.06
CA SER A 90 -8.93 -3.16 5.51
C SER A 90 -7.61 -3.53 6.15
N ASP A 91 -7.47 -3.19 7.43
CA ASP A 91 -6.32 -3.61 8.21
C ASP A 91 -6.68 -3.92 9.67
N ARG A 92 -5.74 -4.55 10.38
CA ARG A 92 -5.84 -4.88 11.80
C ARG A 92 -4.48 -5.11 12.42
N ILE A 93 -4.42 -5.01 13.75
CA ILE A 93 -3.29 -5.44 14.57
C ILE A 93 -3.69 -6.76 15.27
N ILE A 94 -2.83 -7.76 15.17
CA ILE A 94 -3.02 -9.08 15.78
C ILE A 94 -1.84 -9.31 16.73
N PRO A 95 -2.04 -9.34 18.05
CA PRO A 95 -0.98 -9.69 18.98
C PRO A 95 -0.54 -11.14 18.77
N VAL A 96 0.77 -11.40 18.87
CA VAL A 96 1.31 -12.78 18.79
C VAL A 96 0.80 -13.61 19.93
N ASP A 97 0.76 -13.04 21.13
CA ASP A 97 0.06 -13.62 22.29
C ASP A 97 -1.34 -12.98 22.40
N PRO A 98 -2.42 -13.72 22.12
CA PRO A 98 -3.78 -13.18 22.21
C PRO A 98 -4.19 -12.71 23.61
N ALA A 99 -3.51 -13.19 24.67
CA ALA A 99 -3.79 -12.76 26.05
C ALA A 99 -3.21 -11.37 26.37
N SER A 100 -2.34 -10.85 25.51
CA SER A 100 -1.60 -9.59 25.74
C SER A 100 -1.85 -8.59 24.61
N PRO A 101 -3.06 -8.02 24.48
CA PRO A 101 -3.35 -7.04 23.42
C PRO A 101 -2.63 -5.71 23.71
N PRO A 102 -2.12 -5.02 22.68
CA PRO A 102 -1.48 -3.72 22.83
C PRO A 102 -2.51 -2.63 23.24
N GLN A 103 -2.07 -1.68 24.05
CA GLN A 103 -2.87 -0.52 24.43
C GLN A 103 -2.63 0.61 23.43
N LEU A 104 -3.50 0.74 22.43
CA LEU A 104 -3.35 1.71 21.36
C LEU A 104 -3.83 3.11 21.79
N ASP A 105 -3.12 4.14 21.34
CA ASP A 105 -3.61 5.51 21.35
C ASP A 105 -4.77 5.63 20.34
N ARG A 106 -5.99 5.67 20.84
CA ARG A 106 -7.19 5.71 20.00
C ARG A 106 -7.29 7.00 19.20
N GLY A 107 -6.86 8.14 19.74
CA GLY A 107 -6.87 9.41 19.01
C GLY A 107 -5.98 9.37 17.77
N LEU A 108 -4.78 8.82 17.91
CA LEU A 108 -3.88 8.61 16.78
C LEU A 108 -4.44 7.60 15.79
N LEU A 109 -4.94 6.44 16.27
CA LEU A 109 -5.48 5.40 15.40
C LEU A 109 -6.65 5.92 14.55
N GLU A 110 -7.59 6.62 15.16
CA GLU A 110 -8.79 7.13 14.52
C GLU A 110 -8.54 8.35 13.61
N SER A 111 -7.36 8.96 13.69
CA SER A 111 -6.94 10.04 12.80
C SER A 111 -6.64 9.57 11.36
N PHE A 112 -6.49 8.26 11.14
CA PHE A 112 -6.20 7.68 9.84
C PHE A 112 -7.43 7.02 9.21
N PRO A 113 -7.47 6.94 7.84
CA PRO A 113 -8.54 6.27 7.11
C PRO A 113 -8.67 4.79 7.49
N GLU A 114 -9.90 4.29 7.52
CA GLU A 114 -10.23 2.93 7.98
C GLU A 114 -9.46 1.82 7.24
N GLY A 115 -9.18 2.01 5.94
CA GLY A 115 -8.54 0.98 5.12
C GLY A 115 -7.10 0.63 5.49
N TYR A 116 -6.40 1.53 6.22
CA TYR A 116 -4.98 1.35 6.60
C TYR A 116 -4.59 2.00 7.93
N ARG A 117 -5.56 2.26 8.81
CA ARG A 117 -5.32 2.99 10.08
C ARG A 117 -4.31 2.31 10.99
N HIS A 118 -4.32 0.97 11.05
CA HIS A 118 -3.41 0.22 11.91
C HIS A 118 -1.99 0.18 11.32
N LEU A 119 -1.87 0.07 10.00
CA LEU A 119 -0.60 0.18 9.30
C LEU A 119 -0.02 1.59 9.44
N ALA A 120 -0.85 2.62 9.27
CA ALA A 120 -0.48 4.02 9.46
C ALA A 120 -0.05 4.32 10.90
N TYR A 121 -0.76 3.75 11.88
CA TYR A 121 -0.41 3.84 13.29
C TYR A 121 1.02 3.33 13.52
N LEU A 122 1.32 2.10 13.11
CA LEU A 122 2.66 1.52 13.25
C LEU A 122 3.73 2.39 12.55
N GLN A 123 3.47 2.81 11.32
CA GLN A 123 4.40 3.62 10.55
C GLN A 123 4.69 4.97 11.22
N THR A 124 3.66 5.63 11.74
CA THR A 124 3.80 6.91 12.48
C THR A 124 4.59 6.71 13.78
N ARG A 125 4.34 5.64 14.53
CA ARG A 125 5.12 5.30 15.72
C ARG A 125 6.58 5.00 15.40
N ASN A 126 6.87 4.50 14.20
CA ASN A 126 8.22 4.29 13.69
C ASN A 126 8.85 5.55 13.05
N GLY A 127 8.21 6.71 13.17
CA GLY A 127 8.75 7.99 12.71
C GLY A 127 8.52 8.32 11.24
N PHE A 128 7.68 7.55 10.53
CA PHE A 128 7.31 7.86 9.14
C PHE A 128 6.17 8.89 9.08
N THR A 129 6.22 9.77 8.08
CA THR A 129 5.08 10.59 7.71
C THR A 129 4.16 9.78 6.79
N VAL A 130 2.92 9.59 7.22
CA VAL A 130 1.94 8.81 6.49
C VAL A 130 1.00 9.70 5.69
N LYS A 131 0.78 9.37 4.42
CA LYS A 131 -0.15 10.05 3.53
C LYS A 131 -1.60 9.75 3.95
N PRO A 132 -2.45 10.77 4.21
CA PRO A 132 -3.79 10.55 4.76
C PRO A 132 -4.87 10.25 3.72
N ASP A 133 -4.59 10.40 2.42
CA ASP A 133 -5.54 10.35 1.30
C ASP A 133 -5.19 9.22 0.30
N MET A 134 -4.75 8.06 0.80
CA MET A 134 -4.56 6.88 -0.04
C MET A 134 -5.91 6.26 -0.42
N PRO A 135 -6.06 5.75 -1.65
CA PRO A 135 -7.29 5.12 -2.09
C PRO A 135 -7.73 3.96 -1.18
N GLY A 136 -9.00 3.98 -0.77
CA GLY A 136 -9.67 2.92 -0.02
C GLY A 136 -10.67 2.15 -0.88
N LEU A 137 -11.60 1.40 -0.24
CA LEU A 137 -12.65 0.65 -0.94
C LEU A 137 -13.62 1.55 -1.73
N LYS A 138 -13.82 2.76 -1.26
CA LYS A 138 -14.74 3.76 -1.82
C LYS A 138 -14.23 5.17 -1.51
N GLY A 139 -14.77 6.15 -2.19
CA GLY A 139 -14.43 7.56 -2.00
C GLY A 139 -13.75 8.17 -3.22
N PRO A 140 -13.52 9.49 -3.18
CA PRO A 140 -13.03 10.23 -4.33
C PRO A 140 -11.65 9.77 -4.81
N GLU A 141 -10.78 9.30 -3.92
CA GLU A 141 -9.42 8.88 -4.26
C GLU A 141 -9.42 7.62 -5.15
N VAL A 142 -10.23 6.61 -4.82
CA VAL A 142 -10.33 5.39 -5.62
C VAL A 142 -11.11 5.62 -6.92
N GLU A 143 -12.10 6.49 -6.90
CA GLU A 143 -12.85 6.90 -8.10
C GLU A 143 -11.95 7.63 -9.08
N ALA A 144 -11.12 8.56 -8.59
CA ALA A 144 -10.11 9.26 -9.39
C ALA A 144 -9.07 8.30 -9.97
N LEU A 145 -8.61 7.32 -9.18
CA LEU A 145 -7.67 6.29 -9.63
C LEU A 145 -8.26 5.47 -10.78
N TYR A 146 -9.51 5.01 -10.67
CA TYR A 146 -10.17 4.27 -11.74
C TYR A 146 -10.44 5.14 -12.98
N ALA A 147 -10.77 6.42 -12.80
CA ALA A 147 -10.90 7.37 -13.91
C ALA A 147 -9.56 7.53 -14.65
N SER A 148 -8.46 7.68 -13.92
CA SER A 148 -7.11 7.74 -14.49
C SER A 148 -6.73 6.44 -15.22
N GLY A 149 -7.12 5.28 -14.69
CA GLY A 149 -6.93 3.99 -15.33
C GLY A 149 -7.64 3.89 -16.69
N ARG A 150 -8.89 4.35 -16.76
CA ARG A 150 -9.65 4.39 -18.04
C ARG A 150 -8.98 5.33 -19.06
N LYS A 151 -8.58 6.53 -18.64
CA LYS A 151 -7.87 7.49 -19.50
C LYS A 151 -6.54 6.91 -20.01
N TRP A 152 -5.80 6.23 -19.13
CA TRP A 152 -4.55 5.55 -19.49
C TRP A 152 -4.75 4.54 -20.63
N LEU A 153 -5.78 3.69 -20.55
CA LEU A 153 -6.10 2.72 -21.59
C LEU A 153 -6.55 3.37 -22.90
N LEU A 154 -7.14 4.56 -22.86
CA LEU A 154 -7.50 5.38 -24.04
C LEU A 154 -6.31 6.13 -24.66
N GLY A 155 -5.12 6.05 -24.06
CA GLY A 155 -3.90 6.67 -24.59
C GLY A 155 -3.57 8.04 -23.99
N GLU A 156 -4.30 8.50 -22.98
CA GLU A 156 -3.98 9.76 -22.29
C GLU A 156 -2.77 9.60 -21.35
N ASN A 157 -2.05 10.68 -21.10
CA ASN A 157 -0.94 10.65 -20.16
C ASN A 157 -1.45 10.70 -18.72
N LEU A 158 -0.65 10.12 -17.80
CA LEU A 158 -0.90 10.26 -16.37
C LEU A 158 -0.60 11.70 -15.94
N ASP A 159 -1.53 12.29 -15.20
CA ASP A 159 -1.27 13.55 -14.51
C ASP A 159 -0.17 13.29 -13.46
N ARG A 160 0.90 14.07 -13.51
CA ARG A 160 2.05 13.95 -12.61
C ARG A 160 1.91 14.87 -11.41
#